data_9ccdc26b20738943adbe21313c548763
#
_entry.id   9ccdc26b20738943adbe21313c548763
#
_cell.length_a   1.000
_cell.length_b   1.000
_cell.length_c   1.000
_cell.angle_alpha   90.00
_cell.angle_beta   90.00
_cell.angle_gamma   90.00
#
_symmetry.space_group_name_H-M   'P 1'
#
loop_
_entity.id
_entity.type
_entity.pdbx_description
1 polymer ?
#
loop_
_entity_poly.entity_id
_entity_poly.type
_entity_poly.pdbx_seq_one_letter_code
_entity_poly.pdbx_strand_id
1 'polypeptide(L)'
;MSFRRLTIFMALMATLSVGAQRKQIGEARTYLKSGMNFDKAEKLMTDLLKDSANRENKRIYEIWFQSVQKQYDQANEKFYMKKQQDTAQFFSIVRRLFTISFRLDSLDARPDKKGKVDPELRKDLARDMMGYRNNLFNGGAFFVRKGDFKKAYDYFETYINCRRQPLFTDYDFSEEPRMSEAAYWATYSGYRMEEPIMTLRYRDLAQNDTAKRSWTLQYVAESWKALKDDSMYVATLWKGFNDYPLSNYFFPRLMDSYQNQPEEALKVADQALEVDSVNRLFLFAKSVVLLQLEKFSESLA
;
A
#
# COMPACT_ATOMS: atom_id res chain seq x y z
N MET A 1 -46.73 11.13 -23.87
CA MET A 1 -45.78 10.56 -24.87
C MET A 1 -46.01 9.07 -24.95
N SER A 2 -46.32 8.51 -26.15
CA SER A 2 -46.67 7.07 -26.24
C SER A 2 -45.40 6.22 -25.99
N PHE A 3 -45.55 5.11 -25.30
CA PHE A 3 -44.50 4.12 -24.97
C PHE A 3 -43.65 3.75 -26.20
N ARG A 4 -44.25 3.67 -27.38
CA ARG A 4 -43.58 3.44 -28.67
C ARG A 4 -42.59 4.55 -29.08
N ARG A 5 -42.85 5.81 -28.75
CA ARG A 5 -41.93 6.94 -29.05
C ARG A 5 -40.75 6.95 -28.11
N LEU A 6 -40.96 6.54 -26.86
CA LEU A 6 -39.88 6.43 -25.86
C LEU A 6 -38.90 5.27 -26.19
N THR A 7 -39.42 4.12 -26.65
CA THR A 7 -38.59 2.97 -27.08
C THR A 7 -37.80 3.26 -28.35
N ILE A 8 -38.40 3.96 -29.33
CA ILE A 8 -37.68 4.38 -30.54
C ILE A 8 -36.58 5.40 -30.22
N PHE A 9 -36.84 6.34 -29.33
CA PHE A 9 -35.84 7.34 -28.89
C PHE A 9 -34.67 6.69 -28.14
N MET A 10 -34.95 5.75 -27.23
CA MET A 10 -33.90 4.98 -26.53
C MET A 10 -33.08 4.09 -27.50
N ALA A 11 -33.72 3.48 -28.49
CA ALA A 11 -33.00 2.69 -29.50
C ALA A 11 -32.10 3.56 -30.39
N LEU A 12 -32.57 4.77 -30.76
CA LEU A 12 -31.75 5.72 -31.53
C LEU A 12 -30.56 6.27 -30.75
N MET A 13 -30.75 6.56 -29.46
CA MET A 13 -29.66 6.99 -28.57
C MET A 13 -28.63 5.89 -28.38
N ALA A 14 -29.06 4.62 -28.24
CA ALA A 14 -28.16 3.48 -28.12
C ALA A 14 -27.31 3.24 -29.39
N THR A 15 -27.89 3.40 -30.58
CA THR A 15 -27.17 3.23 -31.85
C THR A 15 -26.15 4.35 -32.10
N LEU A 16 -26.47 5.60 -31.72
CA LEU A 16 -25.56 6.73 -31.78
C LEU A 16 -24.38 6.58 -30.83
N SER A 17 -24.61 6.06 -29.60
CA SER A 17 -23.55 5.82 -28.64
C SER A 17 -22.57 4.74 -29.09
N VAL A 18 -23.06 3.63 -29.67
CA VAL A 18 -22.23 2.55 -30.22
C VAL A 18 -21.39 3.03 -31.42
N GLY A 19 -21.95 3.89 -32.28
CA GLY A 19 -21.23 4.49 -33.39
C GLY A 19 -20.09 5.41 -32.94
N ALA A 20 -20.35 6.26 -31.94
CA ALA A 20 -19.35 7.15 -31.34
C ALA A 20 -18.24 6.34 -30.65
N GLN A 21 -18.59 5.30 -29.88
CA GLN A 21 -17.64 4.41 -29.24
C GLN A 21 -16.69 3.75 -30.25
N ARG A 22 -17.21 3.18 -31.34
CA ARG A 22 -16.39 2.57 -32.41
C ARG A 22 -15.43 3.56 -33.05
N LYS A 23 -15.85 4.80 -33.28
CA LYS A 23 -15.02 5.86 -33.80
C LYS A 23 -13.87 6.20 -32.87
N GLN A 24 -14.13 6.41 -31.58
CA GLN A 24 -13.12 6.74 -30.57
C GLN A 24 -12.09 5.58 -30.38
N ILE A 25 -12.56 4.33 -30.37
CA ILE A 25 -11.69 3.15 -30.36
C ILE A 25 -10.81 3.09 -31.61
N GLY A 26 -11.36 3.38 -32.78
CA GLY A 26 -10.62 3.45 -34.05
C GLY A 26 -9.55 4.53 -34.05
N GLU A 27 -9.88 5.72 -33.56
CA GLU A 27 -8.95 6.85 -33.42
C GLU A 27 -7.81 6.55 -32.46
N ALA A 28 -8.10 6.00 -31.27
CA ALA A 28 -7.08 5.59 -30.31
C ALA A 28 -6.10 4.56 -30.88
N ARG A 29 -6.60 3.59 -31.67
CA ARG A 29 -5.74 2.64 -32.40
C ARG A 29 -4.86 3.29 -33.44
N THR A 30 -5.36 4.34 -34.09
CA THR A 30 -4.56 5.11 -35.04
C THR A 30 -3.40 5.80 -34.33
N TYR A 31 -3.61 6.41 -33.15
CA TYR A 31 -2.54 6.97 -32.33
C TYR A 31 -1.50 5.90 -31.92
N LEU A 32 -1.94 4.72 -31.48
CA LEU A 32 -1.04 3.62 -31.13
C LEU A 32 -0.17 3.19 -32.34
N LYS A 33 -0.77 3.07 -33.53
CA LYS A 33 -0.06 2.67 -34.75
C LYS A 33 0.91 3.75 -35.26
N SER A 34 0.58 5.02 -35.09
CA SER A 34 1.44 6.14 -35.51
C SER A 34 2.66 6.35 -34.61
N GLY A 35 2.69 5.69 -33.42
CA GLY A 35 3.77 5.87 -32.45
C GLY A 35 3.75 7.22 -31.72
N MET A 36 2.66 7.98 -31.81
CA MET A 36 2.54 9.32 -31.24
C MET A 36 1.19 9.53 -30.56
N ASN A 37 1.10 10.56 -29.69
CA ASN A 37 -0.14 10.97 -29.02
C ASN A 37 -0.78 9.85 -28.16
N PHE A 38 0.03 9.07 -27.45
CA PHE A 38 -0.46 7.99 -26.58
C PHE A 38 -1.32 8.52 -25.41
N ASP A 39 -1.07 9.74 -24.96
CA ASP A 39 -1.89 10.47 -24.00
C ASP A 39 -3.30 10.75 -24.53
N LYS A 40 -3.43 11.08 -25.82
CA LYS A 40 -4.73 11.26 -26.47
C LYS A 40 -5.48 9.93 -26.61
N ALA A 41 -4.75 8.85 -26.95
CA ALA A 41 -5.35 7.51 -26.98
C ALA A 41 -5.87 7.08 -25.60
N GLU A 42 -5.09 7.30 -24.54
CA GLU A 42 -5.52 7.08 -23.16
C GLU A 42 -6.76 7.91 -22.83
N LYS A 43 -6.76 9.21 -23.17
CA LYS A 43 -7.89 10.09 -22.91
C LYS A 43 -9.18 9.61 -23.57
N LEU A 44 -9.14 9.19 -24.82
CA LEU A 44 -10.31 8.63 -25.51
C LEU A 44 -10.88 7.41 -24.76
N MET A 45 -10.03 6.50 -24.26
CA MET A 45 -10.46 5.31 -23.53
C MET A 45 -11.03 5.68 -22.16
N THR A 46 -10.40 6.59 -21.43
CA THR A 46 -10.91 7.04 -20.12
C THR A 46 -12.21 7.84 -20.25
N ASP A 47 -12.38 8.62 -21.33
CA ASP A 47 -13.63 9.31 -21.61
C ASP A 47 -14.77 8.33 -21.92
N LEU A 48 -14.51 7.25 -22.66
CA LEU A 48 -15.48 6.18 -22.88
C LEU A 48 -15.92 5.49 -21.58
N LEU A 49 -15.02 5.30 -20.63
CA LEU A 49 -15.29 4.63 -19.34
C LEU A 49 -16.13 5.50 -18.36
N LYS A 50 -16.35 6.78 -18.66
CA LYS A 50 -17.31 7.62 -17.91
C LYS A 50 -18.73 7.12 -18.06
N ASP A 51 -19.07 6.55 -19.22
CA ASP A 51 -20.31 5.85 -19.43
C ASP A 51 -20.26 4.46 -18.76
N SER A 52 -21.20 4.20 -17.87
CA SER A 52 -21.31 2.94 -17.14
C SER A 52 -21.45 1.72 -18.05
N ALA A 53 -22.10 1.86 -19.22
CA ALA A 53 -22.28 0.79 -20.20
C ALA A 53 -20.95 0.28 -20.77
N ASN A 54 -19.89 1.11 -20.73
CA ASN A 54 -18.57 0.77 -21.26
C ASN A 54 -17.63 0.12 -20.22
N ARG A 55 -17.97 0.18 -18.93
CA ARG A 55 -17.07 -0.27 -17.81
C ARG A 55 -16.74 -1.75 -17.83
N GLU A 56 -17.47 -2.53 -18.62
CA GLU A 56 -17.29 -3.97 -18.76
C GLU A 56 -16.67 -4.36 -20.13
N ASN A 57 -16.30 -3.39 -20.94
CA ASN A 57 -15.77 -3.61 -22.26
C ASN A 57 -14.24 -3.85 -22.22
N LYS A 58 -13.82 -5.13 -22.21
CA LYS A 58 -12.41 -5.56 -22.18
C LYS A 58 -11.55 -4.81 -23.21
N ARG A 59 -12.06 -4.62 -24.45
CA ARG A 59 -11.31 -3.96 -25.54
C ARG A 59 -10.91 -2.51 -25.24
N ILE A 60 -11.71 -1.77 -24.45
CA ILE A 60 -11.36 -0.42 -24.02
C ILE A 60 -10.15 -0.47 -23.07
N TYR A 61 -10.13 -1.42 -22.13
CA TYR A 61 -9.02 -1.61 -21.20
C TYR A 61 -7.74 -2.10 -21.89
N GLU A 62 -7.85 -2.96 -22.91
CA GLU A 62 -6.69 -3.39 -23.71
C GLU A 62 -6.01 -2.20 -24.38
N ILE A 63 -6.79 -1.33 -25.05
CA ILE A 63 -6.25 -0.14 -25.72
C ILE A 63 -5.73 0.85 -24.70
N TRP A 64 -6.41 1.01 -23.59
CA TRP A 64 -5.95 1.88 -22.51
C TRP A 64 -4.62 1.39 -21.94
N PHE A 65 -4.50 0.10 -21.63
CA PHE A 65 -3.26 -0.51 -21.17
C PHE A 65 -2.12 -0.27 -22.17
N GLN A 66 -2.33 -0.58 -23.45
CA GLN A 66 -1.33 -0.35 -24.50
C GLN A 66 -0.93 1.13 -24.60
N SER A 67 -1.88 2.05 -24.46
CA SER A 67 -1.59 3.49 -24.50
C SER A 67 -0.68 3.94 -23.37
N VAL A 68 -0.95 3.44 -22.15
CA VAL A 68 -0.14 3.77 -20.96
C VAL A 68 1.20 3.04 -20.98
N GLN A 69 1.28 1.81 -21.51
CA GLN A 69 2.52 1.07 -21.71
C GLN A 69 3.45 1.82 -22.69
N LYS A 70 2.92 2.35 -23.77
CA LYS A 70 3.70 3.17 -24.71
C LYS A 70 4.18 4.49 -24.10
N GLN A 71 3.40 5.11 -23.22
CA GLN A 71 3.85 6.28 -22.45
C GLN A 71 5.00 5.89 -21.50
N TYR A 72 4.91 4.70 -20.84
CA TYR A 72 5.98 4.17 -20.00
C TYR A 72 7.27 3.97 -20.81
N ASP A 73 7.18 3.31 -21.99
CA ASP A 73 8.33 3.08 -22.86
C ASP A 73 9.04 4.39 -23.23
N GLN A 74 8.27 5.41 -23.62
CA GLN A 74 8.82 6.74 -23.97
C GLN A 74 9.45 7.45 -22.74
N ALA A 75 8.82 7.35 -21.57
CA ALA A 75 9.35 7.98 -20.36
C ALA A 75 10.61 7.26 -19.88
N ASN A 76 10.63 5.94 -19.94
CA ASN A 76 11.80 5.12 -19.57
C ASN A 76 12.99 5.36 -20.49
N GLU A 77 12.75 5.49 -21.79
CA GLU A 77 13.79 5.85 -22.77
C GLU A 77 14.43 7.21 -22.46
N LYS A 78 13.62 8.22 -22.05
CA LYS A 78 14.15 9.53 -21.64
C LYS A 78 15.06 9.43 -20.43
N PHE A 79 14.71 8.60 -19.41
CA PHE A 79 15.58 8.34 -18.27
C PHE A 79 16.90 7.69 -18.70
N TYR A 80 16.83 6.68 -19.57
CA TYR A 80 18.02 6.02 -20.07
C TYR A 80 18.95 6.99 -20.83
N MET A 81 18.38 7.89 -21.60
CA MET A 81 19.12 8.94 -22.33
C MET A 81 19.53 10.12 -21.43
N LYS A 82 19.30 10.06 -20.12
CA LYS A 82 19.57 11.16 -19.16
C LYS A 82 18.91 12.51 -19.56
N LYS A 83 17.81 12.45 -20.30
CA LYS A 83 17.01 13.63 -20.61
C LYS A 83 16.17 14.04 -19.40
N GLN A 84 15.84 15.34 -19.31
CA GLN A 84 14.96 15.84 -18.28
C GLN A 84 13.60 15.13 -18.36
N GLN A 85 13.16 14.55 -17.24
CA GLN A 85 11.90 13.84 -17.11
C GLN A 85 11.29 14.14 -15.75
N ASP A 86 9.98 14.36 -15.73
CA ASP A 86 9.23 14.44 -14.47
C ASP A 86 9.12 13.05 -13.83
N THR A 87 9.86 12.87 -12.74
CA THR A 87 9.92 11.62 -11.98
C THR A 87 8.56 11.26 -11.34
N ALA A 88 7.79 12.25 -10.90
CA ALA A 88 6.47 12.02 -10.34
C ALA A 88 5.50 11.53 -11.43
N GLN A 89 5.58 12.12 -12.61
CA GLN A 89 4.80 11.69 -13.78
C GLN A 89 5.15 10.25 -14.18
N PHE A 90 6.45 9.91 -14.22
CA PHE A 90 6.90 8.54 -14.53
C PHE A 90 6.26 7.52 -13.56
N PHE A 91 6.36 7.75 -12.26
CA PHE A 91 5.74 6.83 -11.30
C PHE A 91 4.22 6.81 -11.42
N SER A 92 3.57 7.93 -11.74
CA SER A 92 2.13 7.96 -12.02
C SER A 92 1.75 7.05 -13.20
N ILE A 93 2.56 6.98 -14.25
CA ILE A 93 2.36 6.05 -15.37
C ILE A 93 2.43 4.60 -14.86
N VAL A 94 3.46 4.27 -14.10
CA VAL A 94 3.61 2.92 -13.51
C VAL A 94 2.37 2.53 -12.70
N ARG A 95 1.89 3.42 -11.83
CA ARG A 95 0.72 3.12 -11.02
C ARG A 95 -0.55 2.89 -11.85
N ARG A 96 -0.76 3.69 -12.90
CA ARG A 96 -1.88 3.48 -13.83
C ARG A 96 -1.80 2.12 -14.51
N LEU A 97 -0.60 1.67 -14.94
CA LEU A 97 -0.43 0.32 -15.50
C LEU A 97 -0.96 -0.76 -14.57
N PHE A 98 -0.61 -0.73 -13.27
CA PHE A 98 -1.11 -1.71 -12.31
C PHE A 98 -2.62 -1.63 -12.11
N THR A 99 -3.18 -0.43 -12.01
CA THR A 99 -4.64 -0.24 -11.89
C THR A 99 -5.39 -0.83 -13.08
N ILE A 100 -4.89 -0.56 -14.30
CA ILE A 100 -5.53 -1.03 -15.54
C ILE A 100 -5.37 -2.54 -15.68
N SER A 101 -4.18 -3.08 -15.39
CA SER A 101 -3.89 -4.51 -15.53
C SER A 101 -4.74 -5.37 -14.62
N PHE A 102 -4.95 -4.97 -13.37
CA PHE A 102 -5.83 -5.70 -12.44
C PHE A 102 -7.27 -5.73 -12.94
N ARG A 103 -7.76 -4.62 -13.50
CA ARG A 103 -9.10 -4.58 -14.06
C ARG A 103 -9.19 -5.39 -15.35
N LEU A 104 -8.19 -5.29 -16.21
CA LEU A 104 -8.14 -6.04 -17.48
C LEU A 104 -8.11 -7.55 -17.22
N ASP A 105 -7.28 -8.03 -16.28
CA ASP A 105 -7.25 -9.44 -15.87
C ASP A 105 -8.61 -9.91 -15.32
N SER A 106 -9.25 -9.09 -14.48
CA SER A 106 -10.60 -9.38 -13.97
C SER A 106 -11.65 -9.51 -15.07
N LEU A 107 -11.53 -8.74 -16.15
CA LEU A 107 -12.45 -8.81 -17.29
C LEU A 107 -12.14 -10.01 -18.19
N ASP A 108 -10.86 -10.32 -18.37
CA ASP A 108 -10.37 -11.46 -19.16
C ASP A 108 -10.70 -12.80 -18.49
N ALA A 109 -10.71 -12.84 -17.17
CA ALA A 109 -11.05 -14.03 -16.38
C ALA A 109 -12.57 -14.29 -16.22
N ARG A 110 -13.42 -13.59 -16.97
CA ARG A 110 -14.87 -13.85 -16.93
C ARG A 110 -15.23 -15.15 -17.63
N PRO A 111 -16.17 -15.92 -17.07
CA PRO A 111 -16.65 -17.10 -17.71
C PRO A 111 -17.22 -16.81 -19.11
N ASP A 112 -16.92 -17.67 -20.05
CA ASP A 112 -17.56 -17.67 -21.37
C ASP A 112 -19.04 -18.11 -21.27
N LYS A 113 -19.73 -18.17 -22.40
CA LYS A 113 -21.13 -18.61 -22.47
C LYS A 113 -21.36 -20.06 -21.99
N LYS A 114 -20.30 -20.86 -21.87
CA LYS A 114 -20.32 -22.24 -21.37
C LYS A 114 -19.89 -22.35 -19.91
N GLY A 115 -19.58 -21.21 -19.25
CA GLY A 115 -19.09 -21.17 -17.87
C GLY A 115 -17.59 -21.47 -17.71
N LYS A 116 -16.82 -21.60 -18.82
CA LYS A 116 -15.37 -21.83 -18.76
C LYS A 116 -14.65 -20.52 -18.47
N VAL A 117 -13.73 -20.54 -17.51
CA VAL A 117 -12.79 -19.46 -17.20
C VAL A 117 -11.45 -19.78 -17.85
N ASP A 118 -11.01 -18.95 -18.80
CA ASP A 118 -9.77 -19.16 -19.55
C ASP A 118 -9.16 -17.79 -19.92
N PRO A 119 -8.44 -17.15 -18.97
CA PRO A 119 -7.89 -15.82 -19.20
C PRO A 119 -6.70 -15.88 -20.17
N GLU A 120 -6.94 -15.43 -21.40
CA GLU A 120 -5.96 -15.48 -22.50
C GLU A 120 -4.79 -14.49 -22.29
N LEU A 121 -5.05 -13.35 -21.64
CA LEU A 121 -4.07 -12.28 -21.48
C LEU A 121 -3.22 -12.42 -20.21
N ARG A 122 -3.68 -13.16 -19.22
CA ARG A 122 -3.09 -13.21 -17.85
C ARG A 122 -1.59 -13.44 -17.85
N LYS A 123 -1.11 -14.45 -18.56
CA LYS A 123 0.29 -14.85 -18.53
C LYS A 123 1.24 -13.75 -19.05
N ASP A 124 0.90 -13.16 -20.19
CA ASP A 124 1.73 -12.11 -20.79
C ASP A 124 1.63 -10.82 -19.99
N LEU A 125 0.42 -10.46 -19.55
CA LEU A 125 0.18 -9.28 -18.72
C LEU A 125 0.93 -9.39 -17.38
N ALA A 126 0.91 -10.55 -16.72
CA ALA A 126 1.64 -10.78 -15.48
C ALA A 126 3.15 -10.64 -15.66
N ARG A 127 3.71 -11.22 -16.73
CA ARG A 127 5.13 -11.09 -17.05
C ARG A 127 5.54 -9.62 -17.23
N ASP A 128 4.78 -8.85 -18.00
CA ASP A 128 5.06 -7.44 -18.22
C ASP A 128 4.97 -6.64 -16.93
N MET A 129 3.92 -6.88 -16.12
CA MET A 129 3.70 -6.18 -14.86
C MET A 129 4.75 -6.52 -13.81
N MET A 130 5.26 -7.77 -13.77
CA MET A 130 6.39 -8.12 -12.90
C MET A 130 7.65 -7.34 -13.26
N GLY A 131 7.90 -7.06 -14.53
CA GLY A 131 9.00 -6.19 -14.98
C GLY A 131 8.89 -4.75 -14.45
N TYR A 132 7.66 -4.24 -14.27
CA TYR A 132 7.43 -2.88 -13.75
C TYR A 132 7.32 -2.80 -12.22
N ARG A 133 7.18 -3.92 -11.52
CA ARG A 133 6.84 -3.98 -10.10
C ARG A 133 7.85 -3.25 -9.20
N ASN A 134 9.15 -3.33 -9.48
CA ASN A 134 10.17 -2.61 -8.74
C ASN A 134 9.97 -1.09 -8.77
N ASN A 135 9.36 -0.55 -9.83
CA ASN A 135 9.05 0.87 -9.91
C ASN A 135 7.90 1.31 -9.00
N LEU A 136 7.05 0.40 -8.52
CA LEU A 136 6.11 0.71 -7.44
C LEU A 136 6.88 1.00 -6.14
N PHE A 137 7.82 0.14 -5.77
CA PHE A 137 8.65 0.35 -4.58
C PHE A 137 9.43 1.66 -4.68
N ASN A 138 10.09 1.90 -5.82
CA ASN A 138 10.87 3.12 -6.07
C ASN A 138 9.98 4.38 -6.04
N GLY A 139 8.77 4.30 -6.56
CA GLY A 139 7.76 5.37 -6.49
C GLY A 139 7.35 5.67 -5.04
N GLY A 140 7.07 4.64 -4.25
CA GLY A 140 6.81 4.81 -2.82
C GLY A 140 7.96 5.52 -2.10
N ALA A 141 9.19 5.06 -2.30
CA ALA A 141 10.38 5.68 -1.73
C ALA A 141 10.60 7.14 -2.20
N PHE A 142 10.27 7.43 -3.46
CA PHE A 142 10.31 8.81 -3.98
C PHE A 142 9.32 9.71 -3.25
N PHE A 143 8.07 9.27 -3.06
CA PHE A 143 7.05 10.06 -2.38
C PHE A 143 7.29 10.20 -0.88
N VAL A 144 7.89 9.19 -0.21
CA VAL A 144 8.38 9.35 1.18
C VAL A 144 9.36 10.51 1.28
N ARG A 145 10.38 10.57 0.38
CA ARG A 145 11.36 11.66 0.36
C ARG A 145 10.74 13.05 0.05
N LYS A 146 9.60 13.06 -0.65
CA LYS A 146 8.83 14.28 -0.93
C LYS A 146 7.86 14.68 0.18
N GLY A 147 7.68 13.83 1.21
CA GLY A 147 6.70 14.03 2.28
C GLY A 147 5.25 13.79 1.84
N ASP A 148 5.01 13.25 0.66
CA ASP A 148 3.67 12.86 0.18
C ASP A 148 3.36 11.44 0.64
N PHE A 149 3.06 11.30 1.94
CA PHE A 149 2.87 9.99 2.57
C PHE A 149 1.63 9.25 2.05
N LYS A 150 0.62 9.99 1.59
CA LYS A 150 -0.56 9.37 0.98
C LYS A 150 -0.20 8.62 -0.31
N LYS A 151 0.51 9.28 -1.21
CA LYS A 151 0.98 8.60 -2.42
C LYS A 151 1.96 7.50 -2.08
N ALA A 152 2.91 7.74 -1.17
CA ALA A 152 3.86 6.72 -0.75
C ALA A 152 3.15 5.45 -0.28
N TYR A 153 2.16 5.58 0.60
CA TYR A 153 1.34 4.47 1.08
C TYR A 153 0.69 3.71 -0.08
N ASP A 154 0.03 4.42 -0.99
CA ASP A 154 -0.66 3.84 -2.13
C ASP A 154 0.27 3.00 -3.03
N TYR A 155 1.53 3.43 -3.20
CA TYR A 155 2.54 2.70 -3.98
C TYR A 155 3.00 1.43 -3.27
N PHE A 156 3.34 1.52 -1.98
CA PHE A 156 3.76 0.36 -1.19
C PHE A 156 2.61 -0.64 -1.02
N GLU A 157 1.39 -0.16 -0.77
CA GLU A 157 0.19 -1.00 -0.72
C GLU A 157 -0.01 -1.76 -2.03
N THR A 158 0.12 -1.09 -3.18
CA THR A 158 0.00 -1.74 -4.50
C THR A 158 1.09 -2.80 -4.68
N TYR A 159 2.34 -2.50 -4.29
CA TYR A 159 3.47 -3.43 -4.33
C TYR A 159 3.21 -4.68 -3.49
N ILE A 160 2.76 -4.51 -2.25
CA ILE A 160 2.46 -5.60 -1.31
C ILE A 160 1.27 -6.44 -1.82
N ASN A 161 0.23 -5.78 -2.31
CA ASN A 161 -1.01 -6.44 -2.71
C ASN A 161 -0.90 -7.18 -4.05
N CYS A 162 0.18 -7.01 -4.83
CA CYS A 162 0.43 -7.86 -6.00
C CYS A 162 0.33 -9.36 -5.66
N ARG A 163 0.84 -9.78 -4.50
CA ARG A 163 0.77 -11.18 -4.04
C ARG A 163 -0.64 -11.75 -3.85
N ARG A 164 -1.65 -10.89 -3.79
CA ARG A 164 -3.06 -11.27 -3.61
C ARG A 164 -3.89 -11.11 -4.88
N GLN A 165 -3.28 -10.59 -5.96
CA GLN A 165 -3.99 -10.37 -7.21
C GLN A 165 -4.03 -11.66 -8.04
N PRO A 166 -5.20 -12.05 -8.57
CA PRO A 166 -5.31 -13.21 -9.45
C PRO A 166 -4.38 -13.18 -10.66
N LEU A 167 -4.03 -11.98 -11.13
CA LEU A 167 -3.05 -11.75 -12.19
C LEU A 167 -1.71 -12.46 -11.92
N PHE A 168 -1.29 -12.53 -10.66
CA PHE A 168 0.02 -13.06 -10.26
C PHE A 168 -0.05 -14.44 -9.60
N THR A 169 -1.10 -15.21 -9.84
CA THR A 169 -1.29 -16.56 -9.25
C THR A 169 -0.10 -17.49 -9.48
N ASP A 170 0.59 -17.35 -10.62
CA ASP A 170 1.73 -18.20 -10.99
C ASP A 170 3.07 -17.70 -10.40
N TYR A 171 3.07 -16.62 -9.61
CA TYR A 171 4.28 -16.06 -9.01
C TYR A 171 4.32 -16.32 -7.50
N ASP A 172 5.45 -16.82 -7.03
CA ASP A 172 5.74 -16.94 -5.60
C ASP A 172 6.40 -15.66 -5.07
N PHE A 173 5.80 -15.10 -4.02
CA PHE A 173 6.28 -13.91 -3.31
C PHE A 173 6.79 -14.22 -1.90
N SER A 174 6.93 -15.50 -1.51
CA SER A 174 7.33 -15.91 -0.16
C SER A 174 8.74 -15.43 0.18
N GLU A 175 9.65 -15.52 -0.78
CA GLU A 175 11.05 -15.14 -0.65
C GLU A 175 11.36 -13.71 -1.17
N GLU A 176 10.35 -12.87 -1.32
CA GLU A 176 10.52 -11.50 -1.82
C GLU A 176 11.19 -10.61 -0.76
N PRO A 177 12.48 -10.27 -0.91
CA PRO A 177 13.26 -9.62 0.17
C PRO A 177 12.79 -8.20 0.51
N ARG A 178 12.13 -7.52 -0.43
CA ARG A 178 11.60 -6.16 -0.23
C ARG A 178 10.17 -6.13 0.31
N MET A 179 9.55 -7.28 0.54
CA MET A 179 8.15 -7.31 0.98
C MET A 179 7.98 -6.72 2.38
N SER A 180 8.84 -7.10 3.33
CA SER A 180 8.84 -6.56 4.69
C SER A 180 9.25 -5.08 4.72
N GLU A 181 10.21 -4.69 3.90
CA GLU A 181 10.60 -3.28 3.78
C GLU A 181 9.47 -2.41 3.20
N ALA A 182 8.75 -2.89 2.17
CA ALA A 182 7.59 -2.20 1.63
C ALA A 182 6.48 -2.05 2.69
N ALA A 183 6.28 -3.10 3.51
CA ALA A 183 5.32 -3.07 4.61
C ALA A 183 5.72 -2.07 5.70
N TYR A 184 7.01 -2.00 6.04
CA TYR A 184 7.53 -0.96 6.95
C TYR A 184 7.23 0.45 6.43
N TRP A 185 7.54 0.72 5.16
CA TRP A 185 7.31 2.04 4.59
C TRP A 185 5.82 2.38 4.44
N ALA A 186 4.94 1.39 4.23
CA ALA A 186 3.50 1.58 4.28
C ALA A 186 3.04 1.92 5.70
N THR A 187 3.51 1.17 6.72
CA THR A 187 3.24 1.42 8.15
C THR A 187 3.72 2.82 8.56
N TYR A 188 4.96 3.19 8.19
CA TYR A 188 5.50 4.52 8.44
C TYR A 188 4.67 5.62 7.77
N SER A 189 4.26 5.41 6.52
CA SER A 189 3.44 6.40 5.80
C SER A 189 2.07 6.58 6.45
N GLY A 190 1.43 5.50 6.90
CA GLY A 190 0.19 5.54 7.68
C GLY A 190 0.34 6.33 8.98
N TYR A 191 1.42 6.06 9.73
CA TYR A 191 1.76 6.79 10.95
C TYR A 191 1.97 8.30 10.70
N ARG A 192 2.69 8.66 9.63
CA ARG A 192 2.94 10.07 9.25
C ARG A 192 1.69 10.80 8.78
N MET A 193 0.66 10.09 8.35
CA MET A 193 -0.66 10.64 8.02
C MET A 193 -1.60 10.70 9.23
N GLU A 194 -1.19 10.22 10.40
CA GLU A 194 -2.04 10.07 11.58
C GLU A 194 -3.27 9.18 11.31
N GLU A 195 -3.09 8.14 10.48
CA GLU A 195 -4.12 7.17 10.08
C GLU A 195 -3.86 5.80 10.73
N PRO A 196 -4.34 5.56 11.99
CA PRO A 196 -4.00 4.37 12.74
C PRO A 196 -4.36 3.06 12.03
N ILE A 197 -5.51 3.00 11.37
CA ILE A 197 -5.96 1.80 10.64
C ILE A 197 -5.02 1.48 9.48
N MET A 198 -4.55 2.50 8.76
CA MET A 198 -3.58 2.33 7.68
C MET A 198 -2.22 1.90 8.22
N THR A 199 -1.79 2.46 9.35
CA THR A 199 -0.54 2.08 10.03
C THR A 199 -0.56 0.61 10.42
N LEU A 200 -1.67 0.12 10.98
CA LEU A 200 -1.80 -1.24 11.48
C LEU A 200 -1.98 -2.31 10.39
N ARG A 201 -2.37 -1.92 9.18
CA ARG A 201 -2.76 -2.86 8.12
C ARG A 201 -1.67 -3.87 7.75
N TYR A 202 -0.42 -3.44 7.70
CA TYR A 202 0.72 -4.27 7.30
C TYR A 202 1.71 -4.54 8.43
N ARG A 203 1.34 -4.27 9.70
CA ARG A 203 2.21 -4.35 10.87
C ARG A 203 2.94 -5.68 11.05
N ASP A 204 2.25 -6.80 10.78
CA ASP A 204 2.82 -8.13 10.98
C ASP A 204 3.91 -8.42 9.94
N LEU A 205 3.66 -8.03 8.70
CA LEU A 205 4.64 -8.15 7.63
C LEU A 205 5.83 -7.19 7.82
N ALA A 206 5.57 -5.96 8.28
CA ALA A 206 6.58 -4.95 8.56
C ALA A 206 7.55 -5.36 9.68
N GLN A 207 7.07 -6.12 10.68
CA GLN A 207 7.90 -6.64 11.76
C GLN A 207 8.93 -7.70 11.31
N ASN A 208 8.82 -8.23 10.10
CA ASN A 208 9.82 -9.14 9.51
C ASN A 208 11.07 -8.38 9.01
N ASP A 209 11.00 -7.06 8.85
CA ASP A 209 12.20 -6.22 8.65
C ASP A 209 12.89 -6.02 10.00
N THR A 210 13.86 -6.89 10.31
CA THR A 210 14.55 -6.91 11.60
C THR A 210 15.29 -5.61 11.89
N ALA A 211 15.81 -4.94 10.86
CA ALA A 211 16.53 -3.68 11.01
C ALA A 211 15.61 -2.51 11.41
N LYS A 212 14.34 -2.59 11.04
CA LYS A 212 13.35 -1.52 11.28
C LYS A 212 12.24 -1.93 12.25
N ARG A 213 12.32 -3.13 12.81
CA ARG A 213 11.30 -3.72 13.69
C ARG A 213 11.00 -2.87 14.93
N SER A 214 12.04 -2.31 15.56
CA SER A 214 11.86 -1.42 16.71
C SER A 214 10.98 -0.20 16.36
N TRP A 215 11.26 0.45 15.23
CA TRP A 215 10.46 1.57 14.75
C TRP A 215 9.02 1.14 14.39
N THR A 216 8.88 -0.02 13.73
CA THR A 216 7.55 -0.58 13.44
C THR A 216 6.71 -0.74 14.70
N LEU A 217 7.29 -1.33 15.77
CA LEU A 217 6.60 -1.52 17.04
C LEU A 217 6.20 -0.19 17.70
N GLN A 218 7.05 0.84 17.58
CA GLN A 218 6.71 2.19 18.08
C GLN A 218 5.50 2.77 17.34
N TYR A 219 5.48 2.73 16.00
CA TYR A 219 4.34 3.24 15.21
C TYR A 219 3.05 2.45 15.48
N VAL A 220 3.17 1.15 15.66
CA VAL A 220 2.04 0.27 16.02
C VAL A 220 1.50 0.61 17.40
N ALA A 221 2.37 0.81 18.41
CA ALA A 221 1.97 1.22 19.75
C ALA A 221 1.22 2.56 19.74
N GLU A 222 1.80 3.59 19.10
CA GLU A 222 1.13 4.90 19.00
C GLU A 222 -0.24 4.81 18.29
N SER A 223 -0.36 3.92 17.31
CA SER A 223 -1.63 3.70 16.61
C SER A 223 -2.69 3.04 17.51
N TRP A 224 -2.32 2.06 18.34
CA TRP A 224 -3.24 1.47 19.32
C TRP A 224 -3.65 2.49 20.37
N LYS A 225 -2.71 3.31 20.83
CA LYS A 225 -3.00 4.41 21.77
C LYS A 225 -4.01 5.41 21.16
N ALA A 226 -3.82 5.80 19.88
CA ALA A 226 -4.74 6.69 19.16
C ALA A 226 -6.15 6.08 19.02
N LEU A 227 -6.25 4.76 18.88
CA LEU A 227 -7.51 4.02 18.84
C LEU A 227 -8.11 3.77 20.23
N LYS A 228 -7.41 4.16 21.31
CA LYS A 228 -7.79 3.91 22.70
C LYS A 228 -7.94 2.41 23.02
N ASP A 229 -7.16 1.57 22.37
CA ASP A 229 -7.05 0.15 22.69
C ASP A 229 -5.85 -0.06 23.62
N ASP A 230 -6.08 0.19 24.90
CA ASP A 230 -5.04 0.13 25.95
C ASP A 230 -4.44 -1.29 26.07
N SER A 231 -5.26 -2.32 25.84
CA SER A 231 -4.79 -3.71 25.89
C SER A 231 -3.74 -3.99 24.80
N MET A 232 -4.04 -3.62 23.54
CA MET A 232 -3.12 -3.79 22.43
C MET A 232 -1.92 -2.85 22.50
N TYR A 233 -2.12 -1.65 23.06
CA TYR A 233 -1.03 -0.71 23.32
C TYR A 233 -0.01 -1.32 24.28
N VAL A 234 -0.44 -1.76 25.47
CA VAL A 234 0.43 -2.36 26.49
C VAL A 234 1.08 -3.65 25.97
N ALA A 235 0.32 -4.52 25.30
CA ALA A 235 0.88 -5.74 24.68
C ALA A 235 1.99 -5.43 23.66
N THR A 236 1.81 -4.35 22.88
CA THR A 236 2.82 -3.92 21.90
C THR A 236 4.06 -3.33 22.60
N LEU A 237 3.87 -2.58 23.66
CA LEU A 237 4.98 -2.06 24.48
C LEU A 237 5.78 -3.20 25.12
N TRP A 238 5.12 -4.21 25.67
CA TRP A 238 5.80 -5.40 26.21
C TRP A 238 6.61 -6.14 25.14
N LYS A 239 6.04 -6.34 23.96
CA LYS A 239 6.78 -6.95 22.84
C LYS A 239 8.01 -6.14 22.51
N GLY A 240 7.85 -4.82 22.42
CA GLY A 240 8.95 -3.91 22.13
C GLY A 240 10.02 -3.90 23.20
N PHE A 241 9.64 -3.96 24.48
CA PHE A 241 10.55 -4.00 25.61
C PHE A 241 11.34 -5.33 25.65
N ASN A 242 10.66 -6.46 25.44
CA ASN A 242 11.33 -7.77 25.40
C ASN A 242 12.33 -7.89 24.23
N ASP A 243 11.97 -7.36 23.04
CA ASP A 243 12.84 -7.40 21.86
C ASP A 243 13.97 -6.34 21.94
N TYR A 244 13.74 -5.20 22.63
CA TYR A 244 14.61 -4.02 22.67
C TYR A 244 14.62 -3.35 24.06
N PRO A 245 15.08 -4.05 25.11
CA PRO A 245 14.94 -3.58 26.51
C PRO A 245 15.66 -2.27 26.81
N LEU A 246 16.75 -1.96 26.08
CA LEU A 246 17.49 -0.70 26.23
C LEU A 246 16.94 0.44 25.36
N SER A 247 15.81 0.22 24.69
CA SER A 247 15.16 1.29 23.92
C SER A 247 14.55 2.33 24.85
N ASN A 248 14.88 3.60 24.61
CA ASN A 248 14.31 4.75 25.35
C ASN A 248 12.81 4.96 25.10
N TYR A 249 12.18 4.14 24.28
CA TYR A 249 10.77 4.25 23.94
C TYR A 249 9.86 3.37 24.79
N PHE A 250 10.19 2.06 24.94
CA PHE A 250 9.23 1.08 25.48
C PHE A 250 9.15 1.09 27.00
N PHE A 251 10.28 1.03 27.69
CA PHE A 251 10.32 0.98 29.16
C PHE A 251 9.56 2.16 29.83
N PRO A 252 9.82 3.44 29.50
CA PRO A 252 9.13 4.54 30.14
C PRO A 252 7.61 4.48 29.93
N ARG A 253 7.17 4.07 28.73
CA ARG A 253 5.74 3.98 28.40
C ARG A 253 5.04 2.82 29.10
N LEU A 254 5.74 1.73 29.38
CA LEU A 254 5.23 0.66 30.22
C LEU A 254 5.06 1.14 31.67
N MET A 255 6.06 1.82 32.22
CA MET A 255 5.96 2.42 33.55
C MET A 255 4.78 3.38 33.65
N ASP A 256 4.59 4.26 32.65
CA ASP A 256 3.45 5.17 32.57
C ASP A 256 2.11 4.42 32.50
N SER A 257 2.07 3.31 31.76
CA SER A 257 0.84 2.49 31.64
C SER A 257 0.43 1.83 32.96
N TYR A 258 1.38 1.58 33.84
CA TYR A 258 1.16 0.96 35.17
C TYR A 258 1.24 1.95 36.34
N GLN A 259 1.16 3.27 36.09
CA GLN A 259 1.29 4.31 37.15
C GLN A 259 0.33 4.13 38.33
N ASN A 260 -0.85 3.53 38.09
CA ASN A 260 -1.84 3.24 39.11
C ASN A 260 -1.85 1.76 39.56
N GLN A 261 -0.85 0.98 39.18
CA GLN A 261 -0.69 -0.44 39.46
C GLN A 261 0.77 -0.71 39.87
N PRO A 262 1.19 -0.24 41.08
CA PRO A 262 2.60 -0.23 41.44
C PRO A 262 3.23 -1.63 41.54
N GLU A 263 2.45 -2.68 41.83
CA GLU A 263 2.94 -4.06 41.81
C GLU A 263 3.31 -4.51 40.40
N GLU A 264 2.54 -4.13 39.36
CA GLU A 264 2.85 -4.43 37.97
C GLU A 264 4.03 -3.58 37.46
N ALA A 265 4.07 -2.29 37.85
CA ALA A 265 5.21 -1.42 37.57
C ALA A 265 6.50 -1.96 38.18
N LEU A 266 6.45 -2.53 39.41
CA LEU A 266 7.62 -3.15 40.02
C LEU A 266 8.16 -4.35 39.22
N LYS A 267 7.27 -5.20 38.69
CA LYS A 267 7.66 -6.33 37.83
C LYS A 267 8.38 -5.85 36.57
N VAL A 268 7.91 -4.78 35.95
CA VAL A 268 8.56 -4.17 34.78
C VAL A 268 9.96 -3.67 35.14
N ALA A 269 10.09 -2.97 36.29
CA ALA A 269 11.36 -2.43 36.75
C ALA A 269 12.36 -3.55 37.11
N ASP A 270 11.89 -4.60 37.79
CA ASP A 270 12.71 -5.78 38.13
C ASP A 270 13.22 -6.48 36.86
N GLN A 271 12.35 -6.75 35.89
CA GLN A 271 12.73 -7.34 34.62
C GLN A 271 13.73 -6.46 33.85
N ALA A 272 13.58 -5.13 33.90
CA ALA A 272 14.52 -4.21 33.27
C ALA A 272 15.92 -4.29 33.94
N LEU A 273 15.98 -4.44 35.27
CA LEU A 273 17.23 -4.56 36.02
C LEU A 273 17.91 -5.92 35.85
N GLU A 274 17.18 -6.97 35.48
CA GLU A 274 17.77 -8.25 35.05
C GLU A 274 18.59 -8.08 33.77
N VAL A 275 18.19 -7.16 32.88
CA VAL A 275 18.92 -6.88 31.62
C VAL A 275 20.12 -5.97 31.86
N ASP A 276 19.96 -4.92 32.69
CA ASP A 276 21.02 -3.94 33.00
C ASP A 276 20.85 -3.45 34.45
N SER A 277 21.51 -4.14 35.36
CA SER A 277 21.39 -3.93 36.80
C SER A 277 21.96 -2.59 37.29
N VAL A 278 22.75 -1.89 36.46
CA VAL A 278 23.36 -0.59 36.79
C VAL A 278 22.73 0.57 36.04
N ASN A 279 21.67 0.30 35.26
CA ASN A 279 20.97 1.32 34.51
C ASN A 279 20.25 2.33 35.43
N ARG A 280 20.70 3.56 35.39
CA ARG A 280 20.19 4.61 36.27
C ARG A 280 18.70 4.87 36.11
N LEU A 281 18.16 4.76 34.90
CA LEU A 281 16.74 4.94 34.66
C LEU A 281 15.91 3.82 35.29
N PHE A 282 16.38 2.57 35.17
CA PHE A 282 15.70 1.41 35.75
C PHE A 282 15.76 1.41 37.27
N LEU A 283 16.92 1.75 37.86
CA LEU A 283 17.08 1.92 39.30
C LEU A 283 16.18 3.03 39.85
N PHE A 284 16.18 4.18 39.18
CA PHE A 284 15.30 5.29 39.57
C PHE A 284 13.83 4.91 39.51
N ALA A 285 13.38 4.30 38.42
CA ALA A 285 12.01 3.84 38.28
C ALA A 285 11.60 2.86 39.38
N LYS A 286 12.47 1.87 39.67
CA LYS A 286 12.23 0.91 40.76
C LYS A 286 12.11 1.60 42.12
N SER A 287 13.02 2.54 42.44
CA SER A 287 12.97 3.25 43.74
C SER A 287 11.69 4.06 43.87
N VAL A 288 11.21 4.72 42.83
CA VAL A 288 9.92 5.45 42.83
C VAL A 288 8.75 4.52 43.10
N VAL A 289 8.71 3.36 42.46
CA VAL A 289 7.64 2.37 42.66
C VAL A 289 7.67 1.80 44.08
N LEU A 290 8.87 1.51 44.62
CA LEU A 290 9.01 1.02 46.00
C LEU A 290 8.55 2.06 47.02
N LEU A 291 8.76 3.35 46.78
CA LEU A 291 8.20 4.43 47.59
C LEU A 291 6.67 4.45 47.53
N GLN A 292 6.06 4.23 46.39
CA GLN A 292 4.59 4.13 46.25
C GLN A 292 4.02 2.91 47.00
N LEU A 293 4.81 1.84 47.11
CA LEU A 293 4.45 0.62 47.85
C LEU A 293 4.81 0.71 49.37
N GLU A 294 5.28 1.89 49.83
CA GLU A 294 5.75 2.11 51.23
C GLU A 294 6.92 1.20 51.66
N LYS A 295 7.68 0.65 50.69
CA LYS A 295 8.86 -0.19 50.89
C LYS A 295 10.13 0.62 51.02
N PHE A 296 10.16 1.52 52.01
CA PHE A 296 11.22 2.55 52.14
C PHE A 296 12.63 2.00 52.25
N SER A 297 12.83 0.89 52.99
CA SER A 297 14.15 0.27 53.16
C SER A 297 14.69 -0.30 51.86
N GLU A 298 13.84 -0.91 51.03
CA GLU A 298 14.22 -1.47 49.72
C GLU A 298 14.48 -0.35 48.69
N SER A 299 13.80 0.80 48.81
CA SER A 299 13.98 1.95 47.93
C SER A 299 15.35 2.64 48.09
N LEU A 300 16.03 2.46 49.22
CA LEU A 300 17.31 3.08 49.53
C LEU A 300 18.49 2.15 49.22
N ALA A 301 18.24 0.88 48.96
CA ALA A 301 19.27 -0.12 48.63
C ALA A 301 19.64 -0.09 47.15
#